data_954fc1e1f9c9edb2c279bca97983c6fb
#
_entry.id   954fc1e1f9c9edb2c279bca97983c6fb
#
_cell.length_a   1.000
_cell.length_b   1.000
_cell.length_c   1.000
_cell.angle_alpha   90.00
_cell.angle_beta   90.00
_cell.angle_gamma   90.00
#
_symmetry.space_group_name_H-M   'P 1'
#
loop_
_entity.id
_entity.type
_entity.pdbx_description
1 polymer ?
#
loop_
_entity_poly.entity_id
_entity_poly.type
_entity_poly.pdbx_seq_one_letter_code
_entity_poly.pdbx_strand_id
1 'polypeptide(L)'
;MRVLLTGAGGQLGLELAEILPDKDHEVAALDRQRLDVSDPWAVESAIDEYSPEIVVNAAAYTNVDGCEEARDLAYSANALGPRNLAQACERRGCELLHVSTNYVFDGRDERPYETFDPANPISAYGRTKLAGEELVMRLTNRWYVVRSAGVYGRGHNFVRTMLRVAEERDLLKVKDDEFISPTYARDLAEGIAGIIEEGRYGIYHLTNAGSCSWYEFTREIFRLTGVETEVVPIPGSEYPLPAARPANGLLSSVGSPELRHWREALDDYLTQEGLASDTARVGF
;
A
#
# COMPACT_ATOMS: atom_id res chain seq x y z
N MET A 1 -2.49 -13.41 19.04
CA MET A 1 -1.21 -12.71 19.29
C MET A 1 -1.51 -11.27 19.70
N ARG A 2 -0.61 -10.65 20.49
CA ARG A 2 -0.67 -9.20 20.73
C ARG A 2 0.03 -8.47 19.58
N VAL A 3 -0.71 -7.62 18.90
CA VAL A 3 -0.26 -6.87 17.72
C VAL A 3 -0.21 -5.38 18.04
N LEU A 4 0.94 -4.74 17.79
CA LEU A 4 1.05 -3.29 17.76
C LEU A 4 0.96 -2.83 16.30
N LEU A 5 -0.15 -2.18 15.92
CA LEU A 5 -0.37 -1.64 14.59
C LEU A 5 -0.02 -0.15 14.57
N THR A 6 0.97 0.25 13.75
CA THR A 6 1.29 1.66 13.50
C THR A 6 0.67 2.13 12.19
N GLY A 7 0.38 3.43 12.10
CA GLY A 7 -0.30 3.98 10.92
C GLY A 7 -1.77 3.60 10.82
N ALA A 8 -2.42 3.35 11.96
CA ALA A 8 -3.81 2.90 12.05
C ALA A 8 -4.84 3.86 11.41
N GLY A 9 -4.52 5.14 11.23
CA GLY A 9 -5.38 6.11 10.55
C GLY A 9 -5.28 6.11 9.01
N GLY A 10 -4.37 5.33 8.43
CA GLY A 10 -4.23 5.17 6.97
C GLY A 10 -5.21 4.15 6.39
N GLN A 11 -5.34 4.11 5.04
CA GLN A 11 -6.27 3.20 4.35
C GLN A 11 -6.08 1.74 4.79
N LEU A 12 -4.86 1.22 4.72
CA LEU A 12 -4.54 -0.14 5.15
C LEU A 12 -4.65 -0.30 6.67
N GLY A 13 -4.23 0.71 7.44
CA GLY A 13 -4.31 0.68 8.90
C GLY A 13 -5.72 0.53 9.44
N LEU A 14 -6.70 1.19 8.79
CA LEU A 14 -8.13 1.08 9.14
C LEU A 14 -8.65 -0.35 8.91
N GLU A 15 -8.27 -0.99 7.80
CA GLU A 15 -8.68 -2.37 7.51
C GLU A 15 -8.00 -3.38 8.46
N LEU A 16 -6.70 -3.22 8.71
CA LEU A 16 -5.97 -4.07 9.67
C LEU A 16 -6.54 -3.97 11.09
N ALA A 17 -6.96 -2.77 11.51
CA ALA A 17 -7.56 -2.57 12.83
C ALA A 17 -8.92 -3.29 13.00
N GLU A 18 -9.62 -3.59 11.91
CA GLU A 18 -10.86 -4.40 11.91
C GLU A 18 -10.57 -5.90 11.73
N ILE A 19 -9.74 -6.25 10.75
CA ILE A 19 -9.52 -7.64 10.34
C ILE A 19 -8.72 -8.44 11.39
N LEU A 20 -7.68 -7.85 11.97
CA LEU A 20 -6.84 -8.58 12.92
C LEU A 20 -7.59 -9.02 14.19
N PRO A 21 -8.47 -8.19 14.82
CA PRO A 21 -9.30 -8.66 15.92
C PRO A 21 -10.27 -9.79 15.51
N ASP A 22 -10.83 -9.77 14.30
CA ASP A 22 -11.73 -10.82 13.80
C ASP A 22 -11.00 -12.18 13.64
N LYS A 23 -9.66 -12.15 13.61
CA LYS A 23 -8.77 -13.33 13.58
C LYS A 23 -8.14 -13.64 14.94
N ASP A 24 -8.82 -13.30 16.02
CA ASP A 24 -8.40 -13.56 17.41
C ASP A 24 -7.05 -12.93 17.81
N HIS A 25 -6.68 -11.80 17.22
CA HIS A 25 -5.54 -11.01 17.66
C HIS A 25 -5.96 -9.87 18.59
N GLU A 26 -5.17 -9.62 19.63
CA GLU A 26 -5.31 -8.44 20.49
C GLU A 26 -4.53 -7.29 19.87
N VAL A 27 -5.22 -6.22 19.43
CA VAL A 27 -4.62 -5.16 18.60
C VAL A 27 -4.57 -3.82 19.34
N ALA A 28 -3.36 -3.27 19.51
CA ALA A 28 -3.15 -1.88 19.86
C ALA A 28 -2.92 -1.08 18.57
N ALA A 29 -3.97 -0.41 18.09
CA ALA A 29 -3.95 0.36 16.86
C ALA A 29 -3.59 1.83 17.16
N LEU A 30 -2.44 2.29 16.67
CA LEU A 30 -1.90 3.63 16.91
C LEU A 30 -1.75 4.39 15.59
N ASP A 31 -2.42 5.53 15.52
CA ASP A 31 -2.24 6.50 14.45
C ASP A 31 -0.99 7.38 14.68
N ARG A 32 -0.71 8.30 13.76
CA ARG A 32 0.45 9.20 13.86
C ARG A 32 0.41 10.12 15.09
N GLN A 33 -0.77 10.48 15.59
CA GLN A 33 -0.89 11.36 16.75
C GLN A 33 -0.51 10.65 18.05
N ARG A 34 -0.79 9.34 18.10
CA ARG A 34 -0.48 8.48 19.26
C ARG A 34 0.93 7.88 19.18
N LEU A 35 1.45 7.63 17.97
CA LEU A 35 2.80 7.12 17.76
C LEU A 35 3.39 7.67 16.46
N ASP A 36 4.28 8.64 16.55
CA ASP A 36 5.17 9.01 15.47
C ASP A 36 6.35 8.04 15.44
N VAL A 37 6.38 7.15 14.45
CA VAL A 37 7.43 6.13 14.30
C VAL A 37 8.83 6.72 14.08
N SER A 38 8.92 8.00 13.67
CA SER A 38 10.19 8.71 13.52
C SER A 38 10.83 9.11 14.86
N ASP A 39 10.07 9.12 15.96
CA ASP A 39 10.57 9.33 17.31
C ASP A 39 10.97 7.98 17.96
N PRO A 40 12.28 7.71 18.14
CA PRO A 40 12.75 6.46 18.71
C PRO A 40 12.30 6.24 20.16
N TRP A 41 12.12 7.31 20.95
CA TRP A 41 11.67 7.21 22.34
C TRP A 41 10.18 6.86 22.42
N ALA A 42 9.36 7.44 21.54
CA ALA A 42 7.95 7.08 21.43
C ALA A 42 7.77 5.60 21.03
N VAL A 43 8.60 5.12 20.07
CA VAL A 43 8.61 3.72 19.64
C VAL A 43 8.97 2.78 20.79
N GLU A 44 10.06 3.06 21.52
CA GLU A 44 10.46 2.25 22.68
C GLU A 44 9.34 2.19 23.74
N SER A 45 8.78 3.36 24.08
CA SER A 45 7.72 3.46 25.08
C SER A 45 6.47 2.66 24.68
N ALA A 46 6.07 2.73 23.40
CA ALA A 46 4.92 1.99 22.90
C ALA A 46 5.16 0.47 22.96
N ILE A 47 6.33 -0.01 22.53
CA ILE A 47 6.67 -1.44 22.60
C ILE A 47 6.74 -1.92 24.05
N ASP A 48 7.25 -1.11 24.98
CA ASP A 48 7.28 -1.45 26.41
C ASP A 48 5.87 -1.52 27.00
N GLU A 49 5.01 -0.55 26.68
CA GLU A 49 3.64 -0.48 27.19
C GLU A 49 2.78 -1.64 26.71
N TYR A 50 2.80 -1.92 25.40
CA TYR A 50 1.91 -2.93 24.81
C TYR A 50 2.51 -4.34 24.80
N SER A 51 3.81 -4.49 24.98
CA SER A 51 4.53 -5.78 24.96
C SER A 51 4.09 -6.68 23.79
N PRO A 52 4.12 -6.19 22.53
CA PRO A 52 3.58 -6.92 21.39
C PRO A 52 4.42 -8.17 21.07
N GLU A 53 3.77 -9.18 20.49
CA GLU A 53 4.46 -10.33 19.88
C GLU A 53 4.89 -9.98 18.47
N ILE A 54 4.12 -9.11 17.78
CA ILE A 54 4.44 -8.58 16.46
C ILE A 54 4.07 -7.09 16.35
N VAL A 55 4.91 -6.33 15.66
CA VAL A 55 4.60 -4.97 15.20
C VAL A 55 4.23 -5.03 13.73
N VAL A 56 3.07 -4.48 13.36
CA VAL A 56 2.65 -4.31 11.96
C VAL A 56 2.79 -2.83 11.61
N ASN A 57 3.79 -2.52 10.79
CA ASN A 57 4.08 -1.14 10.40
C ASN A 57 3.43 -0.77 9.07
N ALA A 58 2.26 -0.14 9.13
CA ALA A 58 1.58 0.50 8.00
C ALA A 58 1.79 2.02 7.94
N ALA A 59 2.63 2.58 8.84
CA ALA A 59 2.96 4.00 8.84
C ALA A 59 3.94 4.34 7.71
N ALA A 60 3.62 5.36 6.91
CA ALA A 60 4.49 5.90 5.86
C ALA A 60 4.08 7.33 5.47
N TYR A 61 5.01 8.07 4.92
CA TYR A 61 4.73 9.29 4.16
C TYR A 61 4.53 8.90 2.69
N THR A 62 3.27 8.87 2.24
CA THR A 62 2.85 8.29 0.96
C THR A 62 2.59 9.31 -0.14
N ASN A 63 2.75 10.61 0.12
CA ASN A 63 2.67 11.64 -0.93
C ASN A 63 3.91 11.53 -1.84
N VAL A 64 3.78 10.80 -2.95
CA VAL A 64 4.88 10.48 -3.87
C VAL A 64 5.55 11.74 -4.40
N ASP A 65 4.77 12.73 -4.86
CA ASP A 65 5.29 14.01 -5.35
C ASP A 65 5.88 14.86 -4.22
N GLY A 66 5.21 14.90 -3.07
CA GLY A 66 5.71 15.59 -1.88
C GLY A 66 7.03 15.04 -1.35
N CYS A 67 7.36 13.76 -1.62
CA CYS A 67 8.66 13.20 -1.27
C CYS A 67 9.82 13.86 -2.03
N GLU A 68 9.61 14.35 -3.24
CA GLU A 68 10.67 15.05 -3.98
C GLU A 68 11.02 16.41 -3.36
N GLU A 69 10.03 17.07 -2.75
CA GLU A 69 10.18 18.38 -2.10
C GLU A 69 10.59 18.24 -0.63
N ALA A 70 9.93 17.33 0.12
CA ALA A 70 10.13 17.14 1.57
C ALA A 70 10.95 15.86 1.86
N ARG A 71 12.15 15.75 1.28
CA ARG A 71 13.00 14.54 1.35
C ARG A 71 13.35 14.11 2.77
N ASP A 72 13.64 15.06 3.66
CA ASP A 72 13.99 14.74 5.05
C ASP A 72 12.78 14.18 5.81
N LEU A 73 11.58 14.73 5.59
CA LEU A 73 10.35 14.20 6.16
C LEU A 73 10.05 12.79 5.63
N ALA A 74 10.18 12.60 4.32
CA ALA A 74 10.00 11.30 3.69
C ALA A 74 10.99 10.26 4.23
N TYR A 75 12.28 10.62 4.34
CA TYR A 75 13.32 9.74 4.88
C TYR A 75 13.08 9.43 6.36
N SER A 76 12.70 10.44 7.16
CA SER A 76 12.38 10.27 8.57
C SER A 76 11.25 9.25 8.78
N ALA A 77 10.14 9.41 8.06
CA ALA A 77 8.99 8.51 8.19
C ALA A 77 9.23 7.12 7.57
N ASN A 78 9.80 7.06 6.33
CA ASN A 78 9.85 5.85 5.52
C ASN A 78 11.13 5.00 5.75
N ALA A 79 12.19 5.59 6.29
CA ALA A 79 13.45 4.88 6.56
C ALA A 79 13.78 4.86 8.06
N LEU A 80 13.82 6.01 8.73
CA LEU A 80 14.18 6.06 10.15
C LEU A 80 13.08 5.49 11.05
N GLY A 81 11.79 5.67 10.68
CA GLY A 81 10.67 5.03 11.37
C GLY A 81 10.81 3.50 11.42
N PRO A 82 10.87 2.81 10.27
CA PRO A 82 11.13 1.36 10.21
C PRO A 82 12.41 0.94 10.94
N ARG A 83 13.50 1.75 10.86
CA ARG A 83 14.72 1.49 11.64
C ARG A 83 14.45 1.46 13.15
N ASN A 84 13.73 2.46 13.66
CA ASN A 84 13.44 2.57 15.08
C ASN A 84 12.62 1.37 15.57
N LEU A 85 11.60 0.99 14.78
CA LEU A 85 10.78 -0.20 15.05
C LEU A 85 11.63 -1.47 15.03
N ALA A 86 12.48 -1.67 14.01
CA ALA A 86 13.34 -2.85 13.92
C ALA A 86 14.31 -2.99 15.10
N GLN A 87 14.93 -1.88 15.51
CA GLN A 87 15.84 -1.87 16.67
C GLN A 87 15.08 -2.20 17.98
N ALA A 88 13.89 -1.66 18.17
CA ALA A 88 13.11 -1.92 19.35
C ALA A 88 12.56 -3.36 19.36
N CYS A 89 12.09 -3.87 18.21
CA CYS A 89 11.65 -5.27 18.07
C CYS A 89 12.79 -6.25 18.38
N GLU A 90 13.98 -6.02 17.83
CA GLU A 90 15.14 -6.90 18.10
C GLU A 90 15.49 -6.93 19.59
N ARG A 91 15.49 -5.77 20.28
CA ARG A 91 15.76 -5.71 21.73
C ARG A 91 14.72 -6.43 22.59
N ARG A 92 13.44 -6.39 22.17
CA ARG A 92 12.33 -6.99 22.91
C ARG A 92 11.95 -8.40 22.45
N GLY A 93 12.54 -8.87 21.35
CA GLY A 93 12.29 -10.20 20.79
C GLY A 93 10.93 -10.33 20.11
N CYS A 94 10.29 -9.24 19.70
CA CYS A 94 9.07 -9.27 18.89
C CYS A 94 9.34 -9.27 17.39
N GLU A 95 8.35 -9.66 16.59
CA GLU A 95 8.43 -9.69 15.14
C GLU A 95 8.11 -8.32 14.54
N LEU A 96 8.56 -8.06 13.31
CA LEU A 96 8.24 -6.83 12.57
C LEU A 96 7.75 -7.16 11.17
N LEU A 97 6.51 -6.79 10.85
CA LEU A 97 6.01 -6.72 9.48
C LEU A 97 6.04 -5.28 9.01
N HIS A 98 6.77 -5.01 7.92
CA HIS A 98 6.87 -3.68 7.31
C HIS A 98 6.21 -3.65 5.93
N VAL A 99 5.21 -2.78 5.77
CA VAL A 99 4.53 -2.56 4.49
C VAL A 99 5.37 -1.64 3.60
N SER A 100 5.69 -2.12 2.39
CA SER A 100 6.47 -1.44 1.37
C SER A 100 5.68 -1.26 0.06
N THR A 101 6.35 -1.07 -1.06
CA THR A 101 5.77 -0.62 -2.32
C THR A 101 6.49 -1.19 -3.54
N ASN A 102 5.77 -1.27 -4.67
CA ASN A 102 6.35 -1.53 -5.99
C ASN A 102 7.30 -0.39 -6.47
N TYR A 103 7.24 0.81 -5.90
CA TYR A 103 8.13 1.93 -6.24
C TYR A 103 9.61 1.69 -5.89
N VAL A 104 9.94 0.57 -5.25
CA VAL A 104 11.34 0.12 -5.08
C VAL A 104 11.96 -0.33 -6.40
N PHE A 105 11.15 -0.59 -7.42
CA PHE A 105 11.60 -0.96 -8.77
C PHE A 105 11.56 0.22 -9.75
N ASP A 106 12.31 0.13 -10.85
CA ASP A 106 12.41 1.19 -11.86
C ASP A 106 11.31 1.13 -12.94
N GLY A 107 10.57 0.03 -13.03
CA GLY A 107 9.49 -0.15 -13.99
C GLY A 107 9.92 -0.37 -15.44
N ARG A 108 11.17 -0.82 -15.68
CA ARG A 108 11.72 -1.04 -17.03
C ARG A 108 11.56 -2.46 -17.54
N ASP A 109 11.30 -3.42 -16.64
CA ASP A 109 11.05 -4.81 -17.03
C ASP A 109 9.70 -4.93 -17.73
N GLU A 110 9.60 -5.85 -18.71
CA GLU A 110 8.33 -6.13 -19.41
C GLU A 110 7.44 -7.13 -18.65
N ARG A 111 8.01 -7.86 -17.68
CA ARG A 111 7.30 -8.82 -16.83
C ARG A 111 7.02 -8.24 -15.44
N PRO A 112 6.09 -8.84 -14.67
CA PRO A 112 5.97 -8.52 -13.25
C PRO A 112 7.27 -8.77 -12.49
N TYR A 113 7.61 -7.89 -11.53
CA TYR A 113 8.79 -8.04 -10.69
C TYR A 113 8.60 -9.14 -9.66
N GLU A 114 9.62 -9.96 -9.51
CA GLU A 114 9.73 -11.01 -8.49
C GLU A 114 10.33 -10.46 -7.19
N THR A 115 10.11 -11.14 -6.06
CA THR A 115 10.62 -10.71 -4.75
C THR A 115 12.14 -10.61 -4.68
N PHE A 116 12.85 -11.38 -5.51
CA PHE A 116 14.33 -11.45 -5.59
C PHE A 116 14.93 -10.55 -6.69
N ASP A 117 14.10 -9.85 -7.48
CA ASP A 117 14.62 -8.91 -8.47
C ASP A 117 15.32 -7.72 -7.78
N PRO A 118 16.40 -7.21 -8.37
CA PRO A 118 17.15 -6.10 -7.78
C PRO A 118 16.30 -4.83 -7.76
N ALA A 119 16.18 -4.22 -6.59
CA ALA A 119 15.51 -2.94 -6.43
C ALA A 119 16.34 -1.80 -7.06
N ASN A 120 15.70 -0.89 -7.79
CA ASN A 120 16.31 0.27 -8.44
C ASN A 120 15.33 1.46 -8.49
N PRO A 121 15.00 2.09 -7.35
CA PRO A 121 13.95 3.11 -7.28
C PRO A 121 14.31 4.39 -8.03
N ILE A 122 13.38 4.92 -8.81
CA ILE A 122 13.56 6.13 -9.63
C ILE A 122 13.00 7.40 -8.98
N SER A 123 12.25 7.30 -7.87
CA SER A 123 11.67 8.44 -7.13
C SER A 123 12.22 8.55 -5.70
N ALA A 124 12.09 9.73 -5.07
CA ALA A 124 12.45 9.91 -3.66
C ALA A 124 11.60 9.00 -2.75
N TYR A 125 10.30 8.85 -3.05
CA TYR A 125 9.43 7.91 -2.34
C TYR A 125 10.00 6.48 -2.37
N GLY A 126 10.25 5.94 -3.56
CA GLY A 126 10.81 4.59 -3.72
C GLY A 126 12.15 4.42 -2.99
N ARG A 127 13.06 5.41 -3.12
CA ARG A 127 14.36 5.39 -2.41
C ARG A 127 14.22 5.35 -0.90
N THR A 128 13.31 6.16 -0.33
CA THR A 128 13.10 6.18 1.13
C THR A 128 12.44 4.90 1.64
N LYS A 129 11.52 4.31 0.86
CA LYS A 129 10.90 3.01 1.19
C LYS A 129 11.92 1.86 1.13
N LEU A 130 12.74 1.81 0.09
CA LEU A 130 13.81 0.80 -0.02
C LEU A 130 14.81 0.91 1.13
N ALA A 131 15.21 2.14 1.50
CA ALA A 131 16.09 2.33 2.66
C ALA A 131 15.45 1.79 3.96
N GLY A 132 14.12 1.93 4.11
CA GLY A 132 13.37 1.33 5.22
C GLY A 132 13.43 -0.19 5.22
N GLU A 133 13.18 -0.83 4.06
CA GLU A 133 13.31 -2.29 3.90
C GLU A 133 14.72 -2.78 4.31
N GLU A 134 15.75 -2.15 3.76
CA GLU A 134 17.14 -2.52 4.04
C GLU A 134 17.50 -2.39 5.52
N LEU A 135 17.00 -1.34 6.19
CA LEU A 135 17.23 -1.15 7.62
C LEU A 135 16.50 -2.21 8.46
N VAL A 136 15.27 -2.56 8.11
CA VAL A 136 14.51 -3.65 8.75
C VAL A 136 15.29 -4.97 8.62
N MET A 137 15.65 -5.36 7.41
CA MET A 137 16.37 -6.62 7.14
C MET A 137 17.74 -6.73 7.82
N ARG A 138 18.41 -5.58 8.07
CA ARG A 138 19.74 -5.55 8.73
C ARG A 138 19.66 -5.54 10.25
N LEU A 139 18.58 -5.05 10.83
CA LEU A 139 18.52 -4.73 12.27
C LEU A 139 17.70 -5.71 13.09
N THR A 140 16.91 -6.57 12.45
CA THR A 140 16.22 -7.67 13.12
C THR A 140 16.22 -8.93 12.25
N ASN A 141 16.13 -10.10 12.88
CA ASN A 141 16.07 -11.39 12.18
C ASN A 141 14.65 -11.93 12.05
N ARG A 142 13.65 -11.27 12.66
CA ARG A 142 12.23 -11.67 12.69
C ARG A 142 11.40 -10.66 11.95
N TRP A 143 11.50 -10.67 10.61
CA TRP A 143 10.86 -9.66 9.79
C TRP A 143 10.11 -10.21 8.59
N TYR A 144 9.08 -9.47 8.22
CA TYR A 144 8.35 -9.59 6.96
C TYR A 144 8.39 -8.23 6.26
N VAL A 145 8.63 -8.21 4.97
CA VAL A 145 8.47 -7.05 4.11
C VAL A 145 7.38 -7.35 3.10
N VAL A 146 6.31 -6.58 3.11
CA VAL A 146 5.18 -6.75 2.19
C VAL A 146 5.15 -5.58 1.21
N ARG A 147 5.52 -5.81 -0.04
CA ARG A 147 5.42 -4.84 -1.13
C ARG A 147 4.05 -4.95 -1.78
N SER A 148 3.38 -3.81 -1.96
CA SER A 148 2.08 -3.73 -2.65
C SER A 148 2.09 -2.62 -3.70
N ALA A 149 1.05 -2.54 -4.52
CA ALA A 149 0.91 -1.57 -5.60
C ALA A 149 -0.52 -1.03 -5.68
N GLY A 150 -0.68 0.25 -6.05
CA GLY A 150 -1.97 0.83 -6.38
C GLY A 150 -3.05 0.69 -5.28
N VAL A 151 -2.64 0.79 -4.00
CA VAL A 151 -3.55 0.57 -2.86
C VAL A 151 -4.64 1.64 -2.81
N TYR A 152 -5.89 1.19 -2.70
CA TYR A 152 -7.07 2.02 -2.49
C TYR A 152 -7.96 1.42 -1.39
N GLY A 153 -8.73 2.27 -0.72
CA GLY A 153 -9.60 1.87 0.39
C GLY A 153 -10.31 3.08 0.98
N ARG A 154 -10.68 3.01 2.25
CA ARG A 154 -11.37 4.11 2.95
C ARG A 154 -10.55 5.40 2.95
N GLY A 155 -11.21 6.54 2.82
CA GLY A 155 -10.59 7.87 2.80
C GLY A 155 -10.13 8.30 1.40
N HIS A 156 -9.09 9.17 1.33
CA HIS A 156 -8.61 9.73 0.08
C HIS A 156 -7.80 8.71 -0.72
N ASN A 157 -8.22 8.42 -1.96
CA ASN A 157 -7.57 7.47 -2.86
C ASN A 157 -7.83 7.82 -4.32
N PHE A 158 -7.25 7.06 -5.25
CA PHE A 158 -7.40 7.29 -6.70
C PHE A 158 -8.87 7.16 -7.15
N VAL A 159 -9.61 6.16 -6.67
CA VAL A 159 -11.02 5.94 -7.06
C VAL A 159 -11.87 7.16 -6.73
N ARG A 160 -11.81 7.63 -5.47
CA ARG A 160 -12.53 8.83 -5.04
C ARG A 160 -12.05 10.10 -5.74
N THR A 161 -10.78 10.18 -6.09
CA THR A 161 -10.23 11.29 -6.86
C THR A 161 -10.85 11.34 -8.26
N MET A 162 -10.93 10.21 -8.96
CA MET A 162 -11.52 10.16 -10.30
C MET A 162 -13.01 10.50 -10.28
N LEU A 163 -13.76 9.97 -9.31
CA LEU A 163 -15.19 10.32 -9.15
C LEU A 163 -15.38 11.82 -8.92
N ARG A 164 -14.62 12.41 -7.98
CA ARG A 164 -14.70 13.86 -7.72
C ARG A 164 -14.34 14.72 -8.93
N VAL A 165 -13.29 14.35 -9.66
CA VAL A 165 -12.88 15.13 -10.85
C VAL A 165 -13.89 14.98 -11.99
N ALA A 166 -14.57 13.84 -12.09
CA ALA A 166 -15.65 13.62 -13.05
C ALA A 166 -16.88 14.51 -12.81
N GLU A 167 -17.16 14.92 -11.56
CA GLU A 167 -18.23 15.88 -11.25
C GLU A 167 -17.94 17.30 -11.81
N GLU A 168 -16.66 17.62 -12.03
CA GLU A 168 -16.19 18.95 -12.44
C GLU A 168 -15.87 19.03 -13.96
N ARG A 169 -15.82 17.89 -14.68
CA ARG A 169 -15.31 17.83 -16.06
C ARG A 169 -16.07 16.82 -16.90
N ASP A 170 -16.38 17.20 -18.13
CA ASP A 170 -17.02 16.29 -19.11
C ASP A 170 -16.04 15.34 -19.79
N LEU A 171 -14.72 15.61 -19.68
CA LEU A 171 -13.64 14.80 -20.26
C LEU A 171 -12.45 14.72 -19.34
N LEU A 172 -11.93 13.51 -19.13
CA LEU A 172 -10.72 13.24 -18.38
C LEU A 172 -9.65 12.60 -19.27
N LYS A 173 -8.43 13.13 -19.17
CA LYS A 173 -7.22 12.55 -19.78
C LYS A 173 -6.50 11.71 -18.74
N VAL A 174 -6.31 10.42 -19.01
CA VAL A 174 -5.69 9.48 -18.07
C VAL A 174 -4.59 8.67 -18.75
N LYS A 175 -3.48 8.46 -18.06
CA LYS A 175 -2.32 7.72 -18.56
C LYS A 175 -2.66 6.27 -18.88
N ASP A 176 -2.22 5.79 -20.04
CA ASP A 176 -2.44 4.42 -20.53
C ASP A 176 -1.13 3.62 -20.70
N ASP A 177 0.00 4.22 -20.36
CA ASP A 177 1.35 3.65 -20.45
C ASP A 177 2.02 3.40 -19.07
N GLU A 178 1.27 3.52 -17.99
CA GLU A 178 1.67 3.13 -16.64
C GLU A 178 0.75 2.01 -16.15
N PHE A 179 1.32 0.81 -15.90
CA PHE A 179 0.59 -0.40 -15.50
C PHE A 179 0.72 -0.68 -14.01
N ILE A 180 -0.39 -1.06 -13.40
CA ILE A 180 -0.50 -1.37 -11.97
C ILE A 180 -1.32 -2.65 -11.73
N SER A 181 -1.19 -3.22 -10.54
CA SER A 181 -2.17 -4.13 -9.96
C SER A 181 -2.93 -3.35 -8.87
N PRO A 182 -4.15 -2.82 -9.18
CA PRO A 182 -4.92 -2.09 -8.18
C PRO A 182 -5.24 -3.02 -7.01
N THR A 183 -4.95 -2.58 -5.78
CA THR A 183 -5.06 -3.43 -4.59
C THR A 183 -6.01 -2.81 -3.57
N TYR A 184 -7.10 -3.50 -3.28
CA TYR A 184 -8.03 -3.10 -2.24
C TYR A 184 -7.39 -3.30 -0.86
N ALA A 185 -7.42 -2.25 -0.03
CA ALA A 185 -6.78 -2.25 1.28
C ALA A 185 -7.31 -3.38 2.20
N ARG A 186 -8.59 -3.73 2.08
CA ARG A 186 -9.19 -4.85 2.82
C ARG A 186 -8.59 -6.20 2.43
N ASP A 187 -8.48 -6.47 1.12
CA ASP A 187 -7.86 -7.70 0.63
C ASP A 187 -6.38 -7.77 1.01
N LEU A 188 -5.67 -6.63 0.94
CA LEU A 188 -4.28 -6.53 1.40
C LEU A 188 -4.16 -6.84 2.90
N ALA A 189 -5.09 -6.35 3.72
CA ALA A 189 -5.10 -6.61 5.16
C ALA A 189 -5.38 -8.09 5.47
N GLU A 190 -6.32 -8.73 4.75
CA GLU A 190 -6.56 -10.18 4.85
C GLU A 190 -5.32 -11.00 4.50
N GLY A 191 -4.64 -10.65 3.40
CA GLY A 191 -3.40 -11.31 3.00
C GLY A 191 -2.26 -11.11 4.01
N ILE A 192 -2.13 -9.92 4.61
CA ILE A 192 -1.17 -9.64 5.69
C ILE A 192 -1.45 -10.50 6.91
N ALA A 193 -2.72 -10.63 7.31
CA ALA A 193 -3.10 -11.50 8.42
C ALA A 193 -2.69 -12.96 8.14
N GLY A 194 -2.93 -13.46 6.90
CA GLY A 194 -2.48 -14.79 6.49
C GLY A 194 -0.95 -14.97 6.56
N ILE A 195 -0.16 -13.97 6.16
CA ILE A 195 1.31 -13.99 6.26
C ILE A 195 1.76 -14.10 7.72
N ILE A 196 1.12 -13.34 8.62
CA ILE A 196 1.41 -13.37 10.06
C ILE A 196 1.10 -14.76 10.64
N GLU A 197 -0.06 -15.34 10.31
CA GLU A 197 -0.49 -16.66 10.77
C GLU A 197 0.43 -17.78 10.26
N GLU A 198 0.93 -17.66 9.02
CA GLU A 198 1.87 -18.62 8.43
C GLU A 198 3.25 -18.57 9.07
N GLY A 199 3.70 -17.41 9.55
CA GLY A 199 4.92 -17.24 10.33
C GLY A 199 6.22 -17.45 9.54
N ARG A 200 6.21 -17.31 8.21
CA ARG A 200 7.41 -17.44 7.37
C ARG A 200 8.00 -16.07 7.07
N TYR A 201 9.19 -15.80 7.60
CA TYR A 201 9.90 -14.54 7.37
C TYR A 201 10.35 -14.38 5.91
N GLY A 202 10.37 -13.15 5.41
CA GLY A 202 10.85 -12.87 4.07
C GLY A 202 10.17 -11.68 3.41
N ILE A 203 10.46 -11.51 2.11
CA ILE A 203 9.83 -10.50 1.26
C ILE A 203 8.63 -11.13 0.55
N TYR A 204 7.51 -10.44 0.57
CA TYR A 204 6.27 -10.81 -0.09
C TYR A 204 5.84 -9.73 -1.06
N HIS A 205 5.32 -10.12 -2.21
CA HIS A 205 4.58 -9.26 -3.11
C HIS A 205 3.09 -9.58 -2.97
N LEU A 206 2.29 -8.62 -2.52
CA LEU A 206 0.89 -8.85 -2.22
C LEU A 206 0.02 -7.78 -2.89
N THR A 207 -0.66 -8.19 -3.97
CA THR A 207 -1.56 -7.35 -4.77
C THR A 207 -2.79 -8.16 -5.17
N ASN A 208 -3.91 -7.52 -5.46
CA ASN A 208 -5.00 -8.20 -6.14
C ASN A 208 -4.52 -8.74 -7.49
N ALA A 209 -5.08 -9.88 -7.91
CA ALA A 209 -4.74 -10.54 -9.18
C ALA A 209 -5.13 -9.69 -10.38
N GLY A 210 -4.37 -9.85 -11.47
CA GLY A 210 -4.57 -9.08 -12.71
C GLY A 210 -3.87 -7.73 -12.69
N SER A 211 -3.94 -7.05 -13.82
CA SER A 211 -3.30 -5.76 -14.05
C SER A 211 -4.15 -4.90 -14.98
N CYS A 212 -3.92 -3.60 -14.94
CA CYS A 212 -4.50 -2.63 -15.88
C CYS A 212 -3.66 -1.35 -15.91
N SER A 213 -3.87 -0.52 -16.93
CA SER A 213 -3.38 0.86 -16.91
C SER A 213 -4.26 1.74 -16.00
N TRP A 214 -3.78 2.93 -15.64
CA TRP A 214 -4.61 3.91 -14.93
C TRP A 214 -5.85 4.30 -15.73
N TYR A 215 -5.74 4.36 -17.06
CA TYR A 215 -6.87 4.59 -17.97
C TYR A 215 -7.92 3.48 -17.86
N GLU A 216 -7.51 2.22 -17.98
CA GLU A 216 -8.42 1.08 -17.86
C GLU A 216 -9.07 1.00 -16.47
N PHE A 217 -8.31 1.29 -15.41
CA PHE A 217 -8.83 1.35 -14.04
C PHE A 217 -9.90 2.43 -13.90
N THR A 218 -9.65 3.64 -14.45
CA THR A 218 -10.63 4.74 -14.43
C THR A 218 -11.90 4.38 -15.18
N ARG A 219 -11.78 3.75 -16.36
CA ARG A 219 -12.94 3.28 -17.13
C ARG A 219 -13.79 2.26 -16.35
N GLU A 220 -13.14 1.34 -15.65
CA GLU A 220 -13.86 0.36 -14.84
C GLU A 220 -14.56 1.00 -13.64
N ILE A 221 -13.91 1.98 -12.98
CA ILE A 221 -14.55 2.78 -11.92
C ILE A 221 -15.83 3.43 -12.45
N PHE A 222 -15.77 4.12 -13.60
CA PHE A 222 -16.92 4.83 -14.17
C PHE A 222 -18.00 3.85 -14.63
N ARG A 223 -17.62 2.71 -15.21
CA ARG A 223 -18.57 1.66 -15.57
C ARG A 223 -19.39 1.18 -14.36
N LEU A 224 -18.72 0.91 -13.23
CA LEU A 224 -19.35 0.38 -12.02
C LEU A 224 -20.17 1.44 -11.24
N THR A 225 -19.81 2.71 -11.40
CA THR A 225 -20.49 3.82 -10.72
C THR A 225 -21.52 4.54 -11.57
N GLY A 226 -21.64 4.19 -12.85
CA GLY A 226 -22.59 4.85 -13.79
C GLY A 226 -22.18 6.27 -14.17
N VAL A 227 -20.90 6.64 -14.00
CA VAL A 227 -20.37 7.94 -14.44
C VAL A 227 -20.19 7.95 -15.94
N GLU A 228 -20.78 8.96 -16.64
CA GLU A 228 -20.76 9.07 -18.10
C GLU A 228 -19.63 9.97 -18.64
N THR A 229 -18.80 10.54 -17.77
CA THR A 229 -17.66 11.39 -18.16
C THR A 229 -16.73 10.63 -19.12
N GLU A 230 -16.41 11.24 -20.26
CA GLU A 230 -15.51 10.67 -21.25
C GLU A 230 -14.10 10.51 -20.69
N VAL A 231 -13.47 9.35 -20.89
CA VAL A 231 -12.08 9.09 -20.50
C VAL A 231 -11.25 8.85 -21.75
N VAL A 232 -10.21 9.67 -21.95
CA VAL A 232 -9.30 9.59 -23.10
C VAL A 232 -7.91 9.13 -22.64
N PRO A 233 -7.34 8.11 -23.29
CA PRO A 233 -5.99 7.65 -22.97
C PRO A 233 -4.95 8.68 -23.46
N ILE A 234 -3.93 8.93 -22.65
CA ILE A 234 -2.78 9.75 -23.02
C ILE A 234 -1.49 9.06 -22.59
N PRO A 235 -0.37 9.31 -23.30
CA PRO A 235 0.93 8.88 -22.82
C PRO A 235 1.33 9.68 -21.56
N GLY A 236 2.09 9.08 -20.66
CA GLY A 236 2.55 9.69 -19.42
C GLY A 236 3.35 10.98 -19.64
N SER A 237 4.03 11.11 -20.81
CA SER A 237 4.75 12.31 -21.21
C SER A 237 3.87 13.56 -21.39
N GLU A 238 2.56 13.41 -21.63
CA GLU A 238 1.61 14.53 -21.71
C GLU A 238 1.14 15.03 -20.34
N TYR A 239 1.40 14.26 -19.28
CA TYR A 239 1.04 14.64 -17.92
C TYR A 239 2.24 14.47 -16.98
N PRO A 240 3.26 15.34 -17.08
CA PRO A 240 4.45 15.28 -16.25
C PRO A 240 4.10 15.54 -14.78
N LEU A 241 4.68 14.75 -13.89
CA LEU A 241 4.53 14.88 -12.45
C LEU A 241 5.90 15.08 -11.81
N PRO A 242 5.99 15.71 -10.62
CA PRO A 242 7.25 15.97 -9.94
C PRO A 242 8.10 14.73 -9.70
N ALA A 243 7.47 13.62 -9.26
CA ALA A 243 8.15 12.35 -9.06
C ALA A 243 8.04 11.46 -10.30
N ALA A 244 9.13 10.80 -10.67
CA ALA A 244 9.09 9.72 -11.66
C ALA A 244 8.32 8.52 -11.15
N ARG A 245 7.52 7.88 -12.01
CA ARG A 245 6.74 6.68 -11.71
C ARG A 245 7.22 5.50 -12.57
N PRO A 246 7.26 4.27 -12.01
CA PRO A 246 7.52 3.08 -12.81
C PRO A 246 6.45 2.91 -13.90
N ALA A 247 6.86 2.76 -15.16
CA ALA A 247 5.92 2.45 -16.25
C ALA A 247 5.29 1.06 -16.05
N ASN A 248 6.10 0.07 -15.66
CA ASN A 248 5.62 -1.23 -15.20
C ASN A 248 5.70 -1.29 -13.67
N GLY A 249 4.57 -1.17 -13.00
CA GLY A 249 4.45 -1.30 -11.55
C GLY A 249 3.96 -2.67 -11.07
N LEU A 250 4.00 -3.69 -11.93
CA LEU A 250 3.43 -5.01 -11.66
C LEU A 250 4.35 -5.85 -10.76
N LEU A 251 3.74 -6.51 -9.78
CA LEU A 251 4.41 -7.42 -8.85
C LEU A 251 3.90 -8.85 -9.07
N SER A 252 4.82 -9.80 -9.11
CA SER A 252 4.50 -11.24 -9.09
C SER A 252 4.21 -11.68 -7.66
N SER A 253 3.05 -12.27 -7.42
CA SER A 253 2.63 -12.75 -6.10
C SER A 253 3.03 -14.22 -5.84
N VAL A 254 3.96 -14.78 -6.62
CA VAL A 254 4.44 -16.15 -6.42
C VAL A 254 5.03 -16.31 -5.01
N GLY A 255 4.53 -17.28 -4.27
CA GLY A 255 4.94 -17.53 -2.88
C GLY A 255 4.28 -16.62 -1.83
N SER A 256 3.36 -15.77 -2.24
CA SER A 256 2.51 -14.94 -1.37
C SER A 256 1.07 -15.47 -1.34
N PRO A 257 0.24 -15.09 -0.36
CA PRO A 257 -1.20 -15.38 -0.40
C PRO A 257 -1.83 -14.88 -1.70
N GLU A 258 -2.68 -15.71 -2.32
CA GLU A 258 -3.39 -15.33 -3.53
C GLU A 258 -4.60 -14.47 -3.18
N LEU A 259 -4.68 -13.27 -3.77
CA LEU A 259 -5.82 -12.37 -3.63
C LEU A 259 -6.72 -12.45 -4.87
N ARG A 260 -8.02 -12.18 -4.69
CA ARG A 260 -9.00 -12.17 -5.80
C ARG A 260 -8.63 -11.17 -6.89
N HIS A 261 -9.31 -11.26 -8.04
CA HIS A 261 -9.06 -10.34 -9.16
C HIS A 261 -9.45 -8.89 -8.80
N TRP A 262 -8.67 -7.90 -9.27
CA TRP A 262 -8.86 -6.49 -8.93
C TRP A 262 -10.24 -5.93 -9.30
N ARG A 263 -10.91 -6.46 -10.33
CA ARG A 263 -12.27 -6.04 -10.71
C ARG A 263 -13.30 -6.44 -9.65
N GLU A 264 -13.19 -7.63 -9.10
CA GLU A 264 -14.04 -8.11 -8.01
C GLU A 264 -13.80 -7.28 -6.75
N ALA A 265 -12.54 -6.99 -6.45
CA ALA A 265 -12.13 -6.16 -5.34
C ALA A 265 -12.66 -4.72 -5.46
N LEU A 266 -12.64 -4.15 -6.68
CA LEU A 266 -13.17 -2.82 -6.95
C LEU A 266 -14.70 -2.77 -6.81
N ASP A 267 -15.43 -3.75 -7.33
CA ASP A 267 -16.90 -3.83 -7.21
C ASP A 267 -17.32 -3.93 -5.74
N ASP A 268 -16.63 -4.75 -4.97
CA ASP A 268 -16.85 -4.88 -3.53
C ASP A 268 -16.58 -3.56 -2.78
N TYR A 269 -15.43 -2.93 -3.03
CA TYR A 269 -15.12 -1.62 -2.46
C TYR A 269 -16.19 -0.57 -2.76
N LEU A 270 -16.59 -0.43 -4.03
CA LEU A 270 -17.61 0.54 -4.44
C LEU A 270 -18.95 0.23 -3.79
N THR A 271 -19.29 -1.03 -3.62
CA THR A 271 -20.51 -1.47 -2.93
C THR A 271 -20.49 -1.11 -1.45
N GLN A 272 -19.40 -1.42 -0.76
CA GLN A 272 -19.26 -1.14 0.69
C GLN A 272 -19.27 0.37 0.98
N GLU A 273 -18.68 1.16 0.08
CA GLU A 273 -18.68 2.62 0.18
C GLU A 273 -19.97 3.30 -0.32
N GLY A 274 -20.95 2.54 -0.81
CA GLY A 274 -22.20 3.07 -1.35
C GLY A 274 -22.03 3.89 -2.63
N LEU A 275 -20.99 3.60 -3.42
CA LEU A 275 -20.61 4.30 -4.64
C LEU A 275 -21.03 3.54 -5.91
N ALA A 276 -21.39 2.26 -5.80
CA ALA A 276 -21.83 1.44 -6.94
C ALA A 276 -23.20 1.88 -7.47
N SER A 277 -23.39 1.87 -8.80
CA SER A 277 -24.67 2.16 -9.43
C SER A 277 -25.50 0.88 -9.56
N ASP A 278 -26.77 0.92 -9.19
CA ASP A 278 -27.72 -0.19 -9.37
C ASP A 278 -27.92 -0.58 -10.85
N THR A 279 -27.76 0.38 -11.76
CA THR A 279 -27.92 0.16 -13.21
C THR A 279 -26.75 -0.57 -13.85
N ALA A 280 -25.56 -0.49 -13.28
CA ALA A 280 -24.34 -1.11 -13.82
C ALA A 280 -24.29 -2.64 -13.62
N ARG A 281 -25.15 -3.22 -12.76
CA ARG A 281 -25.19 -4.64 -12.40
C ARG A 281 -26.09 -5.52 -13.28
N VAL A 282 -26.84 -4.94 -14.20
CA VAL A 282 -27.83 -5.66 -15.02
C VAL A 282 -27.25 -6.27 -16.31
N GLY A 283 -25.92 -6.23 -16.50
CA GLY A 283 -25.22 -6.64 -17.72
C GLY A 283 -24.21 -7.80 -17.57
N PHE A 284 -24.57 -8.86 -16.82
CA PHE A 284 -23.86 -10.15 -16.84
C PHE A 284 -24.80 -11.30 -17.20
#